data_ed0094400a13789f75fac89d608d7ce5
#
_entry.id   ed0094400a13789f75fac89d608d7ce5
#
_cell.length_a   1.000
_cell.length_b   1.000
_cell.length_c   1.000
_cell.angle_alpha   90.00
_cell.angle_beta   90.00
_cell.angle_gamma   90.00
#
_symmetry.space_group_name_H-M   'P 1'
#
loop_
_entity.id
_entity.type
_entity.pdbx_description
1 polymer ?
#
loop_
_entity_poly.entity_id
_entity_poly.type
_entity_poly.pdbx_seq_one_letter_code
_entity_poly.pdbx_strand_id
1 'polypeptide(L)'
;IVTADPHLNRLCVRFCEETLARLGKKTSPLKVKVENVIAALLPHGEMHFDAVAVQLGMSGRTLARKLALEGHSFTKILEGLRCALARRYLAESEMSISEIAWLLGYSEVANFTHAFHRWTGTNPRTERAKARRSIKYNAGKSGLTDH
;
A
#
# COMPACT_ATOMS: atom_id res chain seq x y z
N ILE A 1 -3.17 -2.59 19.63
CA ILE A 1 -4.51 -2.29 19.13
C ILE A 1 -4.53 -0.85 18.67
N VAL A 2 -4.44 -0.65 17.39
CA VAL A 2 -4.69 0.67 16.82
C VAL A 2 -6.20 0.84 16.80
N THR A 3 -6.71 1.31 17.91
CA THR A 3 -8.10 1.70 17.99
C THR A 3 -8.26 3.03 17.27
N ALA A 4 -9.18 3.04 16.35
CA ALA A 4 -9.98 4.16 15.91
C ALA A 4 -9.47 5.57 16.30
N ASP A 5 -8.28 5.95 15.85
CA ASP A 5 -7.97 7.36 15.67
C ASP A 5 -8.70 7.83 14.39
N PRO A 6 -9.75 8.67 14.48
CA PRO A 6 -10.49 9.08 13.28
C PRO A 6 -9.63 9.84 12.28
N HIS A 7 -8.57 10.51 12.75
CA HIS A 7 -7.63 11.22 11.88
C HIS A 7 -6.74 10.24 11.09
N LEU A 8 -6.18 9.24 11.78
CA LEU A 8 -5.38 8.20 11.16
C LEU A 8 -6.21 7.39 10.15
N ASN A 9 -7.43 7.04 10.52
CA ASN A 9 -8.32 6.30 9.64
C ASN A 9 -8.63 7.08 8.35
N ARG A 10 -8.95 8.37 8.45
CA ARG A 10 -9.19 9.23 7.29
C ARG A 10 -7.95 9.36 6.40
N LEU A 11 -6.78 9.50 7.01
CA LEU A 11 -5.51 9.56 6.29
C LEU A 11 -5.24 8.26 5.52
N CYS A 12 -5.44 7.11 6.17
CA CYS A 12 -5.27 5.80 5.54
C CYS A 12 -6.23 5.59 4.38
N VAL A 13 -7.51 5.90 4.56
CA VAL A 13 -8.52 5.80 3.50
C VAL A 13 -8.14 6.67 2.30
N ARG A 14 -7.79 7.93 2.55
CA ARG A 14 -7.36 8.83 1.48
C ARG A 14 -6.14 8.31 0.73
N PHE A 15 -5.11 7.83 1.43
CA PHE A 15 -3.92 7.30 0.80
C PHE A 15 -4.22 6.04 -0.02
N CYS A 16 -5.08 5.17 0.50
CA CYS A 16 -5.51 3.98 -0.24
C CYS A 16 -6.27 4.36 -1.52
N GLU A 17 -7.23 5.26 -1.44
CA GLU A 17 -8.01 5.72 -2.59
C GLU A 17 -7.15 6.34 -3.67
N GLU A 18 -6.24 7.25 -3.31
CA GLU A 18 -5.33 7.89 -4.26
C GLU A 18 -4.35 6.91 -4.87
N THR A 19 -3.83 5.96 -4.07
CA THR A 19 -2.92 4.91 -4.56
C THR A 19 -3.63 3.99 -5.55
N LEU A 20 -4.84 3.57 -5.22
CA LEU A 20 -5.66 2.74 -6.11
C LEU A 20 -6.00 3.45 -7.42
N ALA A 21 -6.29 4.74 -7.37
CA ALA A 21 -6.53 5.54 -8.56
C ALA A 21 -5.32 5.57 -9.51
N ARG A 22 -4.10 5.62 -8.95
CA ARG A 22 -2.86 5.56 -9.74
C ARG A 22 -2.64 4.18 -10.35
N LEU A 23 -2.85 3.11 -9.57
CA LEU A 23 -2.66 1.73 -10.01
C LEU A 23 -3.73 1.29 -11.02
N GLY A 24 -4.94 1.83 -10.91
CA GLY A 24 -6.10 1.44 -11.73
C GLY A 24 -6.07 1.91 -13.18
N LYS A 25 -5.18 2.82 -13.55
CA LYS A 25 -5.22 3.49 -14.87
C LYS A 25 -4.90 2.64 -16.09
N LYS A 26 -4.36 1.42 -15.94
CA LYS A 26 -3.98 0.53 -17.07
C LYS A 26 -4.16 -0.96 -16.75
N THR A 27 -5.17 -1.32 -15.96
CA THR A 27 -5.30 -2.69 -15.46
C THR A 27 -6.65 -3.29 -15.73
N SER A 28 -6.73 -4.61 -15.69
CA SER A 28 -7.99 -5.34 -15.88
C SER A 28 -9.03 -4.98 -14.79
N PRO A 29 -10.33 -5.03 -15.10
CA PRO A 29 -11.37 -4.79 -14.11
C PRO A 29 -11.28 -5.72 -12.90
N LEU A 30 -10.89 -6.99 -13.09
CA LEU A 30 -10.73 -7.94 -11.99
C LEU A 30 -9.57 -7.53 -11.05
N LYS A 31 -8.43 -7.14 -11.61
CA LYS A 31 -7.30 -6.67 -10.81
C LYS A 31 -7.68 -5.49 -9.94
N VAL A 32 -8.39 -4.51 -10.48
CA VAL A 32 -8.88 -3.34 -9.74
C VAL A 32 -9.81 -3.76 -8.59
N LYS A 33 -10.72 -4.70 -8.83
CA LYS A 33 -11.60 -5.22 -7.78
C LYS A 33 -10.82 -5.91 -6.66
N VAL A 34 -9.82 -6.71 -7.01
CA VAL A 34 -8.94 -7.38 -6.04
C VAL A 34 -8.17 -6.35 -5.21
N GLU A 35 -7.58 -5.34 -5.84
CA GLU A 35 -6.86 -4.26 -5.16
C GLU A 35 -7.76 -3.50 -4.18
N ASN A 36 -8.99 -3.19 -4.57
CA ASN A 36 -9.96 -2.51 -3.71
C ASN A 36 -10.30 -3.34 -2.47
N VAL A 37 -10.52 -4.63 -2.63
CA VAL A 37 -10.83 -5.53 -1.51
C VAL A 37 -9.61 -5.67 -0.59
N ILE A 38 -8.43 -5.83 -1.15
CA ILE A 38 -7.19 -5.91 -0.36
C ILE A 38 -7.01 -4.62 0.46
N ALA A 39 -7.16 -3.47 -0.15
CA ALA A 39 -7.02 -2.18 0.54
C ALA A 39 -7.99 -2.05 1.73
N ALA A 40 -9.20 -2.55 1.59
CA ALA A 40 -10.19 -2.54 2.66
C ALA A 40 -9.84 -3.50 3.81
N LEU A 41 -9.23 -4.64 3.52
CA LEU A 41 -8.91 -5.68 4.50
C LEU A 41 -7.56 -5.48 5.20
N LEU A 42 -6.59 -4.81 4.56
CA LEU A 42 -5.24 -4.65 5.10
C LEU A 42 -5.20 -4.06 6.52
N PRO A 43 -5.90 -2.95 6.82
CA PRO A 43 -5.80 -2.29 8.13
C PRO A 43 -6.38 -3.11 9.30
N HIS A 44 -7.12 -4.15 9.00
CA HIS A 44 -7.81 -4.95 10.01
C HIS A 44 -7.10 -6.28 10.32
N GLY A 45 -5.97 -6.56 9.68
CA GLY A 45 -5.25 -7.82 9.85
C GLY A 45 -5.99 -9.04 9.33
N GLU A 46 -7.10 -8.86 8.63
CA GLU A 46 -7.95 -9.94 8.11
C GLU A 46 -7.70 -10.26 6.63
N MET A 47 -6.56 -9.83 6.12
CA MET A 47 -6.22 -10.02 4.72
C MET A 47 -5.75 -11.46 4.46
N HIS A 48 -6.67 -12.27 3.99
CA HIS A 48 -6.43 -13.63 3.52
C HIS A 48 -6.96 -13.78 2.09
N PHE A 49 -6.29 -14.59 1.31
CA PHE A 49 -6.71 -14.87 -0.07
C PHE A 49 -8.18 -15.32 -0.15
N ASP A 50 -8.59 -16.23 0.73
CA ASP A 50 -9.97 -16.72 0.75
C ASP A 50 -10.96 -15.63 1.14
N ALA A 51 -10.61 -14.73 2.05
CA ALA A 51 -11.46 -13.61 2.42
C ALA A 51 -11.68 -12.66 1.22
N VAL A 52 -10.65 -12.41 0.43
CA VAL A 52 -10.76 -11.61 -0.81
C VAL A 52 -11.68 -12.30 -1.80
N ALA A 53 -11.54 -13.59 -2.01
CA ALA A 53 -12.41 -14.36 -2.91
C ALA A 53 -13.87 -14.31 -2.48
N VAL A 54 -14.16 -14.48 -1.19
CA VAL A 54 -15.51 -14.37 -0.63
C VAL A 54 -16.11 -13.00 -0.88
N GLN A 55 -15.36 -11.93 -0.65
CA GLN A 55 -15.79 -10.56 -0.93
C GLN A 55 -16.14 -10.33 -2.40
N LEU A 56 -15.49 -11.05 -3.30
CA LEU A 56 -15.74 -10.98 -4.74
C LEU A 56 -16.82 -11.97 -5.21
N GLY A 57 -17.42 -12.72 -4.29
CA GLY A 57 -18.48 -13.69 -4.58
C GLY A 57 -18.00 -14.92 -5.33
N MET A 58 -16.76 -15.35 -5.12
CA MET A 58 -16.19 -16.51 -5.80
C MET A 58 -15.32 -17.35 -4.86
N SER A 59 -15.03 -18.61 -5.27
CA SER A 59 -14.09 -19.45 -4.55
C SER A 59 -12.65 -19.01 -4.82
N GLY A 60 -11.72 -19.36 -3.89
CA GLY A 60 -10.30 -19.08 -4.09
C GLY A 60 -9.75 -19.70 -5.37
N ARG A 61 -10.17 -20.92 -5.70
CA ARG A 61 -9.78 -21.59 -6.95
C ARG A 61 -10.22 -20.80 -8.19
N THR A 62 -11.45 -20.29 -8.20
CA THR A 62 -11.98 -19.48 -9.30
C THR A 62 -11.22 -18.17 -9.41
N LEU A 63 -10.96 -17.51 -8.30
CA LEU A 63 -10.18 -16.27 -8.28
C LEU A 63 -8.77 -16.48 -8.83
N ALA A 64 -8.07 -17.52 -8.34
CA ALA A 64 -6.72 -17.86 -8.80
C ALA A 64 -6.69 -18.13 -10.31
N ARG A 65 -7.65 -18.89 -10.81
CA ARG A 65 -7.77 -19.20 -12.25
C ARG A 65 -8.00 -17.96 -13.08
N LYS A 66 -8.93 -17.11 -12.68
CA LYS A 66 -9.25 -15.86 -13.42
C LYS A 66 -8.08 -14.89 -13.44
N LEU A 67 -7.36 -14.74 -12.32
CA LEU A 67 -6.16 -13.91 -12.27
C LEU A 67 -5.07 -14.47 -13.17
N ALA A 68 -4.84 -15.77 -13.16
CA ALA A 68 -3.86 -16.43 -14.01
C ALA A 68 -4.15 -16.23 -15.50
N LEU A 69 -5.43 -16.32 -15.90
CA LEU A 69 -5.85 -16.05 -17.28
C LEU A 69 -5.53 -14.63 -17.75
N GLU A 70 -5.54 -13.67 -16.83
CA GLU A 70 -5.19 -12.28 -17.11
C GLU A 70 -3.67 -11.99 -16.92
N GLY A 71 -2.88 -13.02 -16.64
CA GLY A 71 -1.45 -12.87 -16.42
C GLY A 71 -1.08 -12.27 -15.07
N HIS A 72 -1.98 -12.31 -14.09
CA HIS A 72 -1.76 -11.77 -12.76
C HIS A 72 -1.59 -12.86 -11.70
N SER A 73 -0.83 -12.52 -10.66
CA SER A 73 -0.68 -13.31 -9.45
C SER A 73 -1.20 -12.49 -8.27
N PHE A 74 -2.00 -13.11 -7.40
CA PHE A 74 -2.49 -12.46 -6.19
C PHE A 74 -1.34 -11.94 -5.32
N THR A 75 -0.29 -12.74 -5.14
CA THR A 75 0.89 -12.34 -4.37
C THR A 75 1.53 -11.08 -4.92
N LYS A 76 1.68 -10.98 -6.25
CA LYS A 76 2.25 -9.79 -6.89
C LYS A 76 1.36 -8.57 -6.78
N ILE A 77 0.05 -8.74 -6.87
CA ILE A 77 -0.92 -7.66 -6.66
C ILE A 77 -0.80 -7.13 -5.23
N LEU A 78 -0.80 -8.03 -4.25
CA LEU A 78 -0.68 -7.68 -2.83
C LEU A 78 0.64 -6.98 -2.53
N GLU A 79 1.76 -7.50 -3.00
CA GLU A 79 3.07 -6.89 -2.80
C GLU A 79 3.18 -5.52 -3.47
N GLY A 80 2.65 -5.38 -4.68
CA GLY A 80 2.62 -4.10 -5.39
C GLY A 80 1.83 -3.03 -4.64
N LEU A 81 0.66 -3.39 -4.14
CA LEU A 81 -0.17 -2.48 -3.35
C LEU A 81 0.50 -2.12 -2.02
N ARG A 82 1.03 -3.10 -1.29
CA ARG A 82 1.76 -2.86 -0.04
C ARG A 82 2.97 -1.95 -0.25
N CYS A 83 3.73 -2.18 -1.30
CA CYS A 83 4.89 -1.35 -1.63
C CYS A 83 4.48 0.10 -1.94
N ALA A 84 3.46 0.30 -2.75
CA ALA A 84 2.96 1.62 -3.11
C ALA A 84 2.44 2.38 -1.89
N LEU A 85 1.65 1.72 -1.04
CA LEU A 85 1.15 2.31 0.20
C LEU A 85 2.28 2.62 1.19
N ALA A 86 3.24 1.70 1.34
CA ALA A 86 4.39 1.91 2.21
C ALA A 86 5.17 3.18 1.82
N ARG A 87 5.45 3.35 0.54
CA ARG A 87 6.14 4.53 0.04
C ARG A 87 5.37 5.82 0.32
N ARG A 88 4.05 5.79 0.15
CA ARG A 88 3.22 6.96 0.46
C ARG A 88 3.21 7.30 1.94
N TYR A 89 3.01 6.31 2.81
CA TYR A 89 3.05 6.54 4.25
C TYR A 89 4.41 7.08 4.71
N LEU A 90 5.49 6.54 4.17
CA LEU A 90 6.85 7.00 4.50
C LEU A 90 7.11 8.44 4.06
N ALA A 91 6.61 8.82 2.89
CA ALA A 91 6.85 10.14 2.31
C ALA A 91 5.93 11.23 2.87
N GLU A 92 4.65 10.90 3.06
CA GLU A 92 3.58 11.88 3.27
C GLU A 92 2.98 11.87 4.67
N SER A 93 3.40 10.92 5.56
CA SER A 93 2.88 10.85 6.93
C SER A 93 3.99 10.88 7.97
N GLU A 94 3.59 11.20 9.22
CA GLU A 94 4.47 11.14 10.40
C GLU A 94 4.36 9.81 11.15
N MET A 95 3.68 8.82 10.58
CA MET A 95 3.53 7.50 11.19
C MET A 95 4.88 6.84 11.42
N SER A 96 5.02 6.15 12.55
CA SER A 96 6.19 5.32 12.83
C SER A 96 6.27 4.13 11.86
N ILE A 97 7.45 3.58 11.71
CA ILE A 97 7.66 2.36 10.90
C ILE A 97 6.78 1.21 11.42
N SER A 98 6.61 1.10 12.74
CA SER A 98 5.75 0.10 13.37
C SER A 98 4.28 0.27 12.98
N GLU A 99 3.78 1.50 12.99
CA GLU A 99 2.40 1.80 12.58
C GLU A 99 2.17 1.48 11.10
N ILE A 100 3.11 1.84 10.24
CA ILE A 100 3.05 1.52 8.81
C ILE A 100 3.05 0.00 8.61
N ALA A 101 3.94 -0.72 9.26
CA ALA A 101 3.99 -2.19 9.19
C ALA A 101 2.65 -2.81 9.56
N TRP A 102 2.06 -2.36 10.65
CA TRP A 102 0.78 -2.84 11.13
C TRP A 102 -0.35 -2.55 10.13
N LEU A 103 -0.41 -1.33 9.57
CA LEU A 103 -1.41 -0.95 8.58
C LEU A 103 -1.33 -1.76 7.28
N LEU A 104 -0.13 -2.26 6.97
CA LEU A 104 0.09 -3.11 5.80
C LEU A 104 -0.13 -4.60 6.07
N GLY A 105 -0.58 -4.95 7.28
CA GLY A 105 -0.91 -6.31 7.66
C GLY A 105 0.26 -7.13 8.21
N TYR A 106 1.35 -6.48 8.59
CA TYR A 106 2.49 -7.15 9.25
C TYR A 106 2.36 -7.07 10.76
N SER A 107 2.45 -8.22 11.43
CA SER A 107 2.44 -8.28 12.89
C SER A 107 3.77 -7.86 13.50
N GLU A 108 4.87 -7.97 12.75
CA GLU A 108 6.22 -7.64 13.20
C GLU A 108 6.92 -6.69 12.22
N VAL A 109 7.59 -5.67 12.77
CA VAL A 109 8.34 -4.67 11.99
C VAL A 109 9.45 -5.32 11.17
N ALA A 110 10.11 -6.33 11.72
CA ALA A 110 11.20 -7.03 11.02
C ALA A 110 10.72 -7.65 9.71
N ASN A 111 9.54 -8.27 9.71
CA ASN A 111 8.96 -8.86 8.49
C ASN A 111 8.65 -7.81 7.44
N PHE A 112 8.09 -6.68 7.86
CA PHE A 112 7.87 -5.54 6.96
C PHE A 112 9.19 -5.00 6.40
N THR A 113 10.19 -4.79 7.23
CA THR A 113 11.49 -4.27 6.81
C THR A 113 12.16 -5.18 5.78
N HIS A 114 12.12 -6.49 6.00
CA HIS A 114 12.65 -7.46 5.05
C HIS A 114 11.89 -7.45 3.73
N ALA A 115 10.56 -7.40 3.77
CA ALA A 115 9.74 -7.31 2.58
C ALA A 115 10.01 -6.02 1.81
N PHE A 116 10.08 -4.90 2.50
CA PHE A 116 10.35 -3.60 1.89
C PHE A 116 11.72 -3.57 1.21
N HIS A 117 12.74 -4.12 1.85
CA HIS A 117 14.07 -4.25 1.26
C HIS A 117 14.05 -5.12 -0.01
N ARG A 118 13.30 -6.23 0.02
CA ARG A 118 13.13 -7.10 -1.16
C ARG A 118 12.46 -6.36 -2.32
N TRP A 119 11.46 -5.50 -2.05
CA TRP A 119 10.74 -4.76 -3.09
C TRP A 119 11.54 -3.59 -3.66
N THR A 120 12.30 -2.90 -2.83
CA THR A 120 12.88 -1.59 -3.17
C THR A 120 14.39 -1.54 -3.17
N GLY A 121 15.05 -2.53 -2.58
CA GLY A 121 16.51 -2.54 -2.40
C GLY A 121 17.01 -1.65 -1.27
N THR A 122 16.12 -1.00 -0.52
CA THR A 122 16.48 -0.11 0.59
C THR A 122 15.58 -0.37 1.81
N ASN A 123 15.90 0.22 2.95
CA ASN A 123 15.08 0.07 4.15
C ASN A 123 14.11 1.25 4.32
N PRO A 124 13.03 1.08 5.12
CA PRO A 124 12.01 2.12 5.28
C PRO A 124 12.55 3.46 5.81
N ARG A 125 13.50 3.44 6.73
CA ARG A 125 14.08 4.67 7.28
C ARG A 125 14.84 5.46 6.22
N THR A 126 15.65 4.78 5.42
CA THR A 126 16.40 5.38 4.33
C THR A 126 15.45 5.96 3.27
N GLU A 127 14.39 5.24 2.93
CA GLU A 127 13.38 5.69 1.98
C GLU A 127 12.68 6.96 2.48
N ARG A 128 12.30 7.00 3.76
CA ARG A 128 11.72 8.20 4.38
C ARG A 128 12.66 9.40 4.31
N ALA A 129 13.93 9.20 4.63
CA ALA A 129 14.93 10.27 4.59
C ALA A 129 15.11 10.81 3.17
N LYS A 130 15.16 9.95 2.16
CA LYS A 130 15.23 10.35 0.75
C LYS A 130 14.01 11.15 0.31
N ALA A 131 12.81 10.68 0.64
CA ALA A 131 11.56 11.35 0.29
C ALA A 131 11.48 12.75 0.91
N ARG A 132 11.87 12.89 2.17
CA ARG A 132 11.90 14.18 2.88
C ARG A 132 12.90 15.17 2.29
N ARG A 133 14.07 14.70 1.85
CA ARG A 133 15.07 15.55 1.17
C ARG A 133 14.55 16.05 -0.17
N SER A 134 13.88 15.20 -0.94
CA SER A 134 13.30 15.59 -2.23
C SER A 134 12.21 16.64 -2.08
N ILE A 135 11.37 16.53 -1.06
CA ILE A 135 10.32 17.50 -0.77
C ILE A 135 10.94 18.86 -0.39
N LYS A 136 11.96 18.88 0.46
CA LYS A 136 12.68 20.13 0.84
C LYS A 136 13.35 20.78 -0.35
N TYR A 137 13.96 20.00 -1.22
CA TYR A 137 14.61 20.51 -2.42
C TYR A 137 13.61 21.18 -3.39
N ASN A 138 12.47 20.56 -3.61
CA ASN A 138 11.42 21.10 -4.46
C ASN A 138 10.75 22.34 -3.88
N ALA A 139 10.53 22.38 -2.56
CA ALA A 139 10.01 23.54 -1.86
C ALA A 139 10.97 24.74 -1.95
N GLY A 140 12.28 24.49 -1.87
CA GLY A 140 13.30 25.54 -2.03
C GLY A 140 13.36 26.12 -3.45
N LYS A 141 13.04 25.33 -4.47
CA LYS A 141 12.99 25.82 -5.87
C LYS A 141 11.76 26.67 -6.17
N SER A 142 10.63 26.36 -5.53
CA SER A 142 9.39 27.12 -5.74
C SER A 142 9.43 28.52 -5.12
N GLY A 143 10.35 28.78 -4.19
CA GLY A 143 10.53 30.08 -3.56
C GLY A 143 11.45 31.05 -4.30
N LEU A 144 12.04 30.66 -5.42
CA LEU A 144 13.03 31.48 -6.17
C LEU A 144 12.50 32.08 -7.47
N THR A 145 11.19 32.00 -7.72
CA THR A 145 10.60 32.58 -8.95
C THR A 145 9.68 33.75 -8.70
N ASP A 146 9.91 34.54 -7.63
CA ASP A 146 9.22 35.78 -7.41
C ASP A 146 10.24 36.94 -7.41
N HIS A 147 10.66 37.28 -8.60
CA HIS A 147 11.24 38.59 -8.92
C HIS A 147 10.95 38.94 -10.36
#